data_62be259338fc4c0db3b4fa097bedac18
#
_entry.id   62be259338fc4c0db3b4fa097bedac18
#
_cell.length_a   1.000
_cell.length_b   1.000
_cell.length_c   1.000
_cell.angle_alpha   90.00
_cell.angle_beta   90.00
_cell.angle_gamma   90.00
#
_symmetry.space_group_name_H-M   'P 1'
#
loop_
_entity.id
_entity.type
_entity.pdbx_description
1 polymer ?
#
loop_
_entity_poly.entity_id
_entity_poly.type
_entity_poly.pdbx_seq_one_letter_code
_entity_poly.pdbx_strand_id
1 'polypeptide(L)'
;MPALPLSKNTELSPSLLPSMSFQVERTTVWSFPERGKWATQKYTSSYRGNFAPQIPRNLILLYSKPGEVVLDPFVGSGTTLIECKLLGRRGIGVDINPAAIELCRRNLEFKVPGELPQMVKVGDARNLDFLKDESVDLIIAHPPYADAIRYSENLEGDLSRIHNIKLFLGEMKKVAQELHRVLKRGRCCSLLIGDLRRNKHVVPLGFSVFQVFLEGGFLPKEIIIKVQHHCKGTEVWIPRANDFLLLAHEYLFVFEKPEQP
;
A
#
# COMPACT_ATOMS: atom_id res chain seq x y z
N MET A 1 32.62 -25.64 -13.51
CA MET A 1 31.34 -25.21 -12.96
C MET A 1 30.50 -24.66 -14.12
N PRO A 2 29.34 -25.20 -14.44
CA PRO A 2 28.51 -24.67 -15.52
C PRO A 2 27.85 -23.37 -15.08
N ALA A 3 27.87 -22.35 -15.94
CA ALA A 3 27.23 -21.08 -15.74
C ALA A 3 25.71 -21.24 -15.63
N LEU A 4 25.12 -20.59 -14.61
CA LEU A 4 23.65 -20.51 -14.47
C LEU A 4 23.08 -19.75 -15.68
N PRO A 5 21.96 -20.23 -16.26
CA PRO A 5 21.35 -19.55 -17.40
C PRO A 5 20.78 -18.21 -16.98
N LEU A 6 21.12 -17.16 -17.72
CA LEU A 6 20.52 -15.83 -17.64
C LEU A 6 18.99 -15.95 -17.70
N SER A 7 18.30 -15.35 -16.74
CA SER A 7 16.84 -15.30 -16.69
C SER A 7 16.30 -14.70 -17.99
N LYS A 8 15.53 -15.44 -18.72
CA LYS A 8 14.83 -14.95 -19.92
C LYS A 8 13.89 -13.81 -19.45
N ASN A 9 14.12 -12.59 -19.96
CA ASN A 9 13.14 -11.50 -19.87
C ASN A 9 11.82 -12.00 -20.47
N THR A 10 10.89 -12.36 -19.62
CA THR A 10 9.59 -12.88 -20.08
C THR A 10 8.72 -11.67 -20.40
N GLU A 11 8.51 -11.40 -21.70
CA GLU A 11 7.43 -10.50 -22.11
C GLU A 11 6.10 -11.06 -21.63
N LEU A 12 5.30 -10.24 -20.96
CA LEU A 12 3.95 -10.64 -20.62
C LEU A 12 3.14 -10.79 -21.91
N SER A 13 2.54 -11.97 -22.09
CA SER A 13 1.58 -12.17 -23.16
C SER A 13 0.48 -11.09 -23.07
N PRO A 14 -0.05 -10.59 -24.20
CA PRO A 14 -1.18 -9.67 -24.23
C PRO A 14 -2.39 -10.17 -23.41
N SER A 15 -2.55 -11.47 -23.22
CA SER A 15 -3.56 -12.09 -22.36
C SER A 15 -3.34 -11.87 -20.86
N LEU A 16 -2.15 -11.47 -20.43
CA LEU A 16 -1.83 -11.12 -19.04
C LEU A 16 -2.01 -9.62 -18.73
N LEU A 17 -2.19 -8.81 -19.78
CA LEU A 17 -2.62 -7.42 -19.60
C LEU A 17 -4.11 -7.44 -19.23
N PRO A 18 -4.56 -6.58 -18.29
CA PRO A 18 -5.97 -6.52 -17.94
C PRO A 18 -6.78 -6.24 -19.20
N SER A 19 -7.79 -7.07 -19.44
CA SER A 19 -8.75 -6.80 -20.49
C SER A 19 -9.30 -5.37 -20.31
N MET A 20 -9.69 -4.72 -21.40
CA MET A 20 -10.33 -3.39 -21.39
C MET A 20 -11.64 -3.36 -20.55
N SER A 21 -12.01 -4.46 -19.90
CA SER A 21 -13.23 -4.66 -19.11
C SER A 21 -13.04 -4.51 -17.59
N PHE A 22 -11.87 -4.05 -17.08
CA PHE A 22 -11.76 -3.82 -15.64
C PHE A 22 -12.72 -2.70 -15.20
N GLN A 23 -13.71 -3.04 -14.40
CA GLN A 23 -14.63 -2.06 -13.83
C GLN A 23 -14.04 -1.46 -12.56
N VAL A 24 -13.96 -0.14 -12.55
CA VAL A 24 -13.54 0.63 -11.38
C VAL A 24 -14.69 0.64 -10.37
N GLU A 25 -14.37 0.36 -9.10
CA GLU A 25 -15.32 0.48 -8.01
C GLU A 25 -15.78 1.93 -7.85
N ARG A 26 -17.11 2.14 -7.74
CA ARG A 26 -17.73 3.46 -7.64
C ARG A 26 -18.47 3.70 -6.34
N THR A 27 -18.36 2.75 -5.40
CA THR A 27 -19.02 2.81 -4.08
C THR A 27 -17.97 2.82 -2.98
N THR A 28 -18.38 3.12 -1.76
CA THR A 28 -17.50 3.13 -0.59
C THR A 28 -17.40 1.79 0.14
N VAL A 29 -17.89 0.70 -0.47
CA VAL A 29 -17.69 -0.67 0.04
C VAL A 29 -17.01 -1.49 -1.04
N TRP A 30 -15.76 -1.87 -0.79
CA TRP A 30 -14.94 -2.65 -1.72
C TRP A 30 -14.78 -4.09 -1.23
N SER A 31 -15.04 -5.04 -2.12
CA SER A 31 -15.01 -6.47 -1.81
C SER A 31 -14.33 -7.23 -2.94
N PHE A 32 -13.18 -7.85 -2.65
CA PHE A 32 -12.39 -8.59 -3.62
C PHE A 32 -12.11 -10.01 -3.08
N PRO A 33 -13.12 -10.92 -3.10
CA PRO A 33 -12.94 -12.30 -2.65
C PRO A 33 -11.91 -13.03 -3.51
N GLU A 34 -11.90 -12.73 -4.81
CA GLU A 34 -10.89 -13.22 -5.74
C GLU A 34 -9.84 -12.14 -6.00
N ARG A 35 -8.60 -12.41 -5.63
CA ARG A 35 -7.49 -11.49 -5.94
C ARG A 35 -7.28 -11.43 -7.45
N GLY A 36 -6.89 -10.26 -7.96
CA GLY A 36 -6.59 -10.05 -9.38
C GLY A 36 -5.56 -11.07 -9.90
N LYS A 37 -5.84 -11.62 -11.09
CA LYS A 37 -5.02 -12.70 -11.69
C LYS A 37 -4.17 -12.23 -12.89
N TRP A 38 -4.32 -10.98 -13.34
CA TRP A 38 -3.67 -10.49 -14.58
C TRP A 38 -2.15 -10.49 -14.55
N ALA A 39 -1.53 -10.41 -13.37
CA ALA A 39 -0.09 -10.55 -13.21
C ALA A 39 0.25 -11.40 -11.97
N THR A 40 -0.49 -12.48 -11.73
CA THR A 40 -0.40 -13.31 -10.53
C THR A 40 1.00 -13.89 -10.28
N GLN A 41 1.77 -14.15 -11.33
CA GLN A 41 3.15 -14.62 -11.20
C GLN A 41 4.09 -13.58 -10.60
N LYS A 42 3.70 -12.31 -10.62
CA LYS A 42 4.46 -11.17 -10.11
C LYS A 42 3.98 -10.71 -8.73
N TYR A 43 2.73 -11.04 -8.36
CA TYR A 43 2.21 -10.74 -7.03
C TYR A 43 2.63 -11.83 -6.04
N THR A 44 3.53 -11.50 -5.13
CA THR A 44 4.05 -12.47 -4.16
C THR A 44 3.05 -12.71 -3.05
N SER A 45 2.27 -13.80 -3.15
CA SER A 45 1.25 -14.16 -2.15
C SER A 45 1.83 -14.57 -0.80
N SER A 46 3.08 -15.01 -0.74
CA SER A 46 3.78 -15.38 0.50
C SER A 46 4.23 -14.17 1.33
N TYR A 47 4.31 -12.97 0.75
CA TYR A 47 4.62 -11.76 1.50
C TYR A 47 3.41 -11.33 2.32
N ARG A 48 3.53 -11.37 3.65
CA ARG A 48 2.43 -11.03 4.56
C ARG A 48 2.11 -9.54 4.46
N GLY A 49 0.81 -9.22 4.56
CA GLY A 49 0.35 -7.82 4.59
C GLY A 49 0.26 -7.15 3.22
N ASN A 50 0.48 -7.86 2.10
CA ASN A 50 0.21 -7.26 0.79
C ASN A 50 -1.30 -7.18 0.52
N PHE A 51 -1.76 -6.09 -0.03
CA PHE A 51 -3.17 -5.93 -0.41
C PHE A 51 -3.49 -6.56 -1.77
N ALA A 52 -4.80 -6.73 -2.07
CA ALA A 52 -5.24 -7.22 -3.37
C ALA A 52 -4.88 -6.21 -4.48
N PRO A 53 -4.39 -6.65 -5.64
CA PRO A 53 -3.99 -5.77 -6.75
C PRO A 53 -5.11 -4.84 -7.24
N GLN A 54 -6.38 -5.24 -7.06
CA GLN A 54 -7.54 -4.40 -7.37
C GLN A 54 -7.54 -3.07 -6.61
N ILE A 55 -6.99 -3.03 -5.38
CA ILE A 55 -6.96 -1.82 -4.56
C ILE A 55 -6.10 -0.73 -5.21
N PRO A 56 -4.77 -0.93 -5.42
CA PRO A 56 -3.96 0.10 -6.08
C PRO A 56 -4.42 0.35 -7.52
N ARG A 57 -4.94 -0.66 -8.25
CA ARG A 57 -5.49 -0.46 -9.59
C ARG A 57 -6.64 0.55 -9.59
N ASN A 58 -7.63 0.37 -8.71
CA ASN A 58 -8.75 1.31 -8.59
C ASN A 58 -8.26 2.72 -8.25
N LEU A 59 -7.39 2.86 -7.26
CA LEU A 59 -6.85 4.16 -6.84
C LEU A 59 -6.07 4.86 -7.97
N ILE A 60 -5.23 4.11 -8.69
CA ILE A 60 -4.45 4.64 -9.82
C ILE A 60 -5.39 5.12 -10.94
N LEU A 61 -6.42 4.34 -11.28
CA LEU A 61 -7.38 4.70 -12.33
C LEU A 61 -8.29 5.86 -11.93
N LEU A 62 -8.66 5.98 -10.65
CA LEU A 62 -9.52 7.06 -10.14
C LEU A 62 -8.76 8.38 -9.96
N TYR A 63 -7.52 8.34 -9.47
CA TYR A 63 -6.84 9.53 -8.94
C TYR A 63 -5.52 9.88 -9.64
N SER A 64 -5.18 9.18 -10.74
CA SER A 64 -4.01 9.55 -11.55
C SER A 64 -4.25 9.36 -13.05
N LYS A 65 -3.36 9.96 -13.86
CA LYS A 65 -3.33 9.84 -15.32
C LYS A 65 -2.06 9.11 -15.78
N PRO A 66 -2.05 8.49 -16.97
CA PRO A 66 -0.82 7.95 -17.56
C PRO A 66 0.32 8.99 -17.56
N GLY A 67 1.53 8.55 -17.26
CA GLY A 67 2.71 9.40 -17.14
C GLY A 67 2.94 10.05 -15.78
N GLU A 68 1.93 10.11 -14.91
CA GLU A 68 2.03 10.71 -13.59
C GLU A 68 2.82 9.84 -12.59
N VAL A 69 3.28 10.48 -11.52
CA VAL A 69 4.11 9.86 -10.47
C VAL A 69 3.24 9.34 -9.34
N VAL A 70 3.36 8.05 -9.04
CA VAL A 70 2.68 7.39 -7.92
C VAL A 70 3.71 6.92 -6.90
N LEU A 71 3.56 7.32 -5.64
CA LEU A 71 4.41 6.93 -4.52
C LEU A 71 3.74 5.87 -3.65
N ASP A 72 4.46 4.80 -3.35
CA ASP A 72 4.14 3.86 -2.27
C ASP A 72 5.26 3.90 -1.22
N PRO A 73 5.04 4.54 -0.06
CA PRO A 73 6.06 4.71 0.98
C PRO A 73 6.23 3.47 1.87
N PHE A 74 5.46 2.39 1.63
CA PHE A 74 5.51 1.10 2.31
C PHE A 74 5.39 -0.04 1.30
N VAL A 75 6.23 0.00 0.26
CA VAL A 75 6.05 -0.75 -0.99
C VAL A 75 6.04 -2.28 -0.82
N GLY A 76 6.64 -2.80 0.23
CA GLY A 76 6.69 -4.24 0.51
C GLY A 76 7.13 -5.04 -0.72
N SER A 77 6.29 -5.99 -1.16
CA SER A 77 6.56 -6.83 -2.34
C SER A 77 6.31 -6.14 -3.69
N GLY A 78 5.84 -4.88 -3.72
CA GLY A 78 5.73 -4.09 -4.94
C GLY A 78 4.38 -4.14 -5.66
N THR A 79 3.29 -4.52 -5.01
CA THR A 79 1.96 -4.62 -5.65
C THR A 79 1.55 -3.31 -6.33
N THR A 80 1.72 -2.17 -5.68
CA THR A 80 1.43 -0.84 -6.24
C THR A 80 2.27 -0.56 -7.49
N LEU A 81 3.57 -0.86 -7.45
CA LEU A 81 4.48 -0.58 -8.57
C LEU A 81 4.22 -1.50 -9.77
N ILE A 82 3.80 -2.75 -9.52
CA ILE A 82 3.34 -3.65 -10.59
C ILE A 82 2.16 -3.01 -11.32
N GLU A 83 1.18 -2.47 -10.59
CA GLU A 83 0.03 -1.79 -11.18
C GLU A 83 0.42 -0.48 -11.89
N CYS A 84 1.35 0.30 -11.32
CA CYS A 84 1.91 1.48 -11.99
C CYS A 84 2.52 1.13 -13.34
N LYS A 85 3.33 0.06 -13.39
CA LYS A 85 3.98 -0.43 -14.60
C LYS A 85 2.97 -0.89 -15.65
N LEU A 86 1.94 -1.65 -15.24
CA LEU A 86 0.87 -2.13 -16.11
C LEU A 86 -0.02 -1.00 -16.66
N LEU A 87 -0.19 0.08 -15.91
CA LEU A 87 -1.10 1.18 -16.23
C LEU A 87 -0.40 2.43 -16.79
N GLY A 88 0.91 2.35 -17.04
CA GLY A 88 1.67 3.47 -17.61
C GLY A 88 1.86 4.65 -16.64
N ARG A 89 2.11 4.38 -15.36
CA ARG A 89 2.49 5.38 -14.35
C ARG A 89 3.97 5.21 -13.99
N ARG A 90 4.58 6.30 -13.52
CA ARG A 90 5.92 6.30 -12.92
C ARG A 90 5.77 5.95 -11.44
N GLY A 91 6.15 4.73 -11.05
CA GLY A 91 6.07 4.31 -9.66
C GLY A 91 7.35 4.64 -8.88
N ILE A 92 7.18 5.09 -7.65
CA ILE A 92 8.25 5.23 -6.66
C ILE A 92 7.86 4.39 -5.45
N GLY A 93 8.67 3.38 -5.13
CA GLY A 93 8.47 2.51 -3.98
C GLY A 93 9.58 2.69 -2.95
N VAL A 94 9.18 2.87 -1.70
CA VAL A 94 10.09 2.97 -0.55
C VAL A 94 9.70 1.92 0.47
N ASP A 95 10.68 1.28 1.06
CA ASP A 95 10.50 0.42 2.23
C ASP A 95 11.76 0.49 3.09
N ILE A 96 11.59 0.46 4.39
CA ILE A 96 12.71 0.46 5.33
C ILE A 96 13.44 -0.89 5.33
N ASN A 97 12.76 -1.98 4.93
CA ASN A 97 13.31 -3.32 4.90
C ASN A 97 14.02 -3.62 3.56
N PRO A 98 15.35 -3.80 3.54
CA PRO A 98 16.09 -4.12 2.32
C PRO A 98 15.62 -5.41 1.63
N ALA A 99 15.16 -6.42 2.41
CA ALA A 99 14.66 -7.67 1.85
C ALA A 99 13.34 -7.47 1.09
N ALA A 100 12.46 -6.58 1.56
CA ALA A 100 11.25 -6.19 0.83
C ALA A 100 11.60 -5.48 -0.48
N ILE A 101 12.58 -4.59 -0.47
CA ILE A 101 13.06 -3.87 -1.66
C ILE A 101 13.62 -4.84 -2.70
N GLU A 102 14.42 -5.82 -2.29
CA GLU A 102 14.95 -6.82 -3.20
C GLU A 102 13.84 -7.70 -3.81
N LEU A 103 12.86 -8.09 -3.01
CA LEU A 103 11.69 -8.79 -3.49
C LEU A 103 10.87 -7.95 -4.48
N CYS A 104 10.66 -6.68 -4.18
CA CYS A 104 9.97 -5.74 -5.06
C CYS A 104 10.69 -5.61 -6.42
N ARG A 105 12.01 -5.47 -6.44
CA ARG A 105 12.80 -5.42 -7.66
C ARG A 105 12.59 -6.66 -8.52
N ARG A 106 12.71 -7.84 -7.94
CA ARG A 106 12.47 -9.12 -8.64
C ARG A 106 11.06 -9.22 -9.20
N ASN A 107 10.04 -8.77 -8.46
CA ASN A 107 8.66 -8.78 -8.93
C ASN A 107 8.41 -7.80 -10.09
N LEU A 108 9.27 -6.80 -10.27
CA LEU A 108 9.23 -5.85 -11.37
C LEU A 108 10.02 -6.30 -12.63
N GLU A 109 10.70 -7.45 -12.59
CA GLU A 109 11.45 -8.02 -13.71
C GLU A 109 10.52 -8.64 -14.77
N PHE A 110 9.67 -7.84 -15.38
CA PHE A 110 8.84 -8.18 -16.53
C PHE A 110 8.71 -6.98 -17.45
N LYS A 111 8.39 -7.22 -18.71
CA LYS A 111 8.25 -6.18 -19.74
C LYS A 111 6.79 -5.91 -20.07
N VAL A 112 6.48 -4.62 -20.25
CA VAL A 112 5.19 -4.14 -20.75
C VAL A 112 5.47 -3.15 -21.89
N PRO A 113 4.80 -3.26 -23.04
CA PRO A 113 4.97 -2.28 -24.11
C PRO A 113 4.69 -0.86 -23.63
N GLY A 114 5.63 0.07 -23.89
CA GLY A 114 5.50 1.45 -23.47
C GLY A 114 5.61 1.68 -21.95
N GLU A 115 6.19 0.74 -21.20
CA GLU A 115 6.37 0.88 -19.75
C GLU A 115 7.18 2.12 -19.36
N LEU A 116 6.81 2.73 -18.24
CA LEU A 116 7.54 3.83 -17.65
C LEU A 116 8.45 3.33 -16.53
N PRO A 117 9.52 4.09 -16.19
CA PRO A 117 10.45 3.73 -15.13
C PRO A 117 9.75 3.53 -13.77
N GLN A 118 10.17 2.49 -13.05
CA GLN A 118 9.79 2.23 -11.67
C GLN A 118 11.04 2.38 -10.79
N MET A 119 10.98 3.27 -9.81
CA MET A 119 12.07 3.48 -8.83
C MET A 119 11.79 2.68 -7.57
N VAL A 120 12.77 1.95 -7.07
CA VAL A 120 12.65 1.21 -5.80
C VAL A 120 13.85 1.53 -4.92
N LYS A 121 13.61 2.02 -3.71
CA LYS A 121 14.65 2.51 -2.80
C LYS A 121 14.43 2.02 -1.37
N VAL A 122 15.51 1.57 -0.72
CA VAL A 122 15.52 1.43 0.75
C VAL A 122 15.45 2.82 1.36
N GLY A 123 14.49 3.07 2.24
CA GLY A 123 14.29 4.37 2.88
C GLY A 123 13.20 4.33 3.93
N ASP A 124 13.05 5.42 4.63
CA ASP A 124 12.09 5.59 5.71
C ASP A 124 10.97 6.55 5.25
N ALA A 125 9.72 6.13 5.37
CA ALA A 125 8.55 6.95 5.03
C ALA A 125 8.45 8.27 5.84
N ARG A 126 9.18 8.36 6.95
CA ARG A 126 9.29 9.57 7.79
C ARG A 126 10.31 10.59 7.27
N ASN A 127 11.12 10.18 6.29
CA ASN A 127 12.14 11.03 5.66
C ASN A 127 12.29 10.67 4.18
N LEU A 128 11.65 11.45 3.32
CA LEU A 128 11.67 11.32 1.87
C LEU A 128 12.47 12.46 1.21
N ASP A 129 13.60 12.83 1.80
CA ASP A 129 14.46 13.96 1.42
C ASP A 129 14.94 13.93 -0.03
N PHE A 130 15.00 12.74 -0.64
CA PHE A 130 15.32 12.56 -2.05
C PHE A 130 14.19 12.98 -2.99
N LEU A 131 12.96 13.22 -2.47
CA LEU A 131 11.83 13.74 -3.21
C LEU A 131 11.67 15.24 -2.95
N LYS A 132 11.49 15.99 -4.02
CA LYS A 132 11.16 17.43 -3.92
C LYS A 132 9.76 17.62 -3.39
N ASP A 133 9.51 18.78 -2.78
CA ASP A 133 8.17 19.21 -2.43
C ASP A 133 7.27 19.19 -3.67
N GLU A 134 6.02 18.81 -3.48
CA GLU A 134 4.98 18.83 -4.52
C GLU A 134 5.41 18.15 -5.83
N SER A 135 6.09 16.99 -5.74
CA SER A 135 6.59 16.24 -6.90
C SER A 135 5.79 14.98 -7.23
N VAL A 136 4.89 14.54 -6.35
CA VAL A 136 4.11 13.29 -6.45
C VAL A 136 2.66 13.60 -6.79
N ASP A 137 2.06 12.82 -7.72
CA ASP A 137 0.69 13.02 -8.18
C ASP A 137 -0.33 12.17 -7.41
N LEU A 138 0.07 11.01 -6.89
CA LEU A 138 -0.77 10.13 -6.08
C LEU A 138 0.09 9.39 -5.06
N ILE A 139 -0.41 9.25 -3.84
CA ILE A 139 0.20 8.41 -2.81
C ILE A 139 -0.73 7.24 -2.50
N ILE A 140 -0.18 6.02 -2.43
CA ILE A 140 -0.88 4.81 -2.01
C ILE A 140 -0.07 4.18 -0.89
N ALA A 141 -0.55 4.29 0.34
CA ALA A 141 0.15 3.87 1.55
C ALA A 141 -0.57 2.71 2.23
N HIS A 142 0.20 1.68 2.61
CA HIS A 142 -0.27 0.57 3.42
C HIS A 142 0.74 0.31 4.55
N PRO A 143 0.74 1.14 5.60
CA PRO A 143 1.67 1.02 6.71
C PRO A 143 1.38 -0.24 7.52
N PRO A 144 2.32 -0.71 8.37
CA PRO A 144 2.04 -1.74 9.36
C PRO A 144 0.98 -1.25 10.36
N TYR A 145 0.17 -2.17 10.87
CA TYR A 145 -0.84 -1.88 11.91
C TYR A 145 -0.20 -2.02 13.29
N ALA A 146 0.66 -1.10 13.66
CA ALA A 146 1.53 -1.20 14.81
C ALA A 146 2.20 -2.61 14.84
N ASP A 147 2.10 -3.35 15.93
CA ASP A 147 2.71 -4.68 16.09
C ASP A 147 1.83 -5.87 15.68
N ALA A 148 0.77 -5.65 14.88
CA ALA A 148 -0.11 -6.73 14.40
C ALA A 148 0.63 -7.79 13.56
N ILE A 149 1.56 -7.34 12.72
CA ILE A 149 2.48 -8.18 11.95
C ILE A 149 3.87 -7.60 12.10
N ARG A 150 4.80 -8.37 12.64
CA ARG A 150 6.20 -7.97 12.70
C ARG A 150 6.88 -8.31 11.37
N TYR A 151 7.42 -7.30 10.70
CA TYR A 151 8.08 -7.41 9.39
C TYR A 151 9.60 -7.59 9.49
N SER A 152 10.19 -7.22 10.63
CA SER A 152 11.61 -7.42 10.88
C SER A 152 11.89 -7.83 12.33
N GLU A 153 13.03 -8.49 12.58
CA GLU A 153 13.43 -8.84 13.94
C GLU A 153 14.19 -7.70 14.63
N ASN A 154 15.15 -7.06 13.93
CA ASN A 154 16.08 -6.11 14.53
C ASN A 154 16.30 -4.84 13.71
N LEU A 155 15.39 -4.51 12.77
CA LEU A 155 15.53 -3.31 11.95
C LEU A 155 15.13 -2.08 12.77
N GLU A 156 16.08 -1.17 12.96
CA GLU A 156 15.82 0.10 13.61
C GLU A 156 14.86 0.95 12.74
N GLY A 157 13.90 1.61 13.39
CA GLY A 157 12.93 2.45 12.69
C GLY A 157 11.72 1.70 12.14
N ASP A 158 11.69 0.36 12.16
CA ASP A 158 10.53 -0.42 11.70
C ASP A 158 9.30 -0.16 12.58
N LEU A 159 8.28 0.46 11.99
CA LEU A 159 7.03 0.80 12.67
C LEU A 159 6.26 -0.45 13.14
N SER A 160 6.47 -1.61 12.52
CA SER A 160 5.84 -2.88 12.93
C SER A 160 6.33 -3.41 14.28
N ARG A 161 7.33 -2.78 14.87
CA ARG A 161 7.88 -3.14 16.18
C ARG A 161 7.34 -2.28 17.32
N ILE A 162 6.53 -1.28 17.01
CA ILE A 162 6.02 -0.33 18.02
C ILE A 162 4.72 -0.87 18.60
N HIS A 163 4.81 -1.43 19.82
CA HIS A 163 3.64 -1.95 20.55
C HIS A 163 2.77 -0.81 21.13
N ASN A 164 3.39 0.27 21.60
CA ASN A 164 2.66 1.40 22.20
C ASN A 164 1.98 2.23 21.11
N ILE A 165 0.65 2.27 21.13
CA ILE A 165 -0.16 2.98 20.12
C ILE A 165 0.16 4.48 20.08
N LYS A 166 0.36 5.14 21.24
CA LYS A 166 0.68 6.57 21.27
C LYS A 166 2.02 6.87 20.58
N LEU A 167 3.03 6.01 20.80
CA LEU A 167 4.32 6.14 20.10
C LEU A 167 4.15 5.88 18.62
N PHE A 168 3.40 4.85 18.23
CA PHE A 168 3.11 4.57 16.83
C PHE A 168 2.45 5.76 16.12
N LEU A 169 1.43 6.37 16.75
CA LEU A 169 0.77 7.56 16.20
C LEU A 169 1.72 8.76 16.08
N GLY A 170 2.64 8.93 17.02
CA GLY A 170 3.69 9.94 16.93
C GLY A 170 4.61 9.75 15.73
N GLU A 171 4.94 8.50 15.38
CA GLU A 171 5.71 8.20 14.18
C GLU A 171 4.87 8.37 12.90
N MET A 172 3.61 7.96 12.92
CA MET A 172 2.68 8.19 11.80
C MET A 172 2.45 9.68 11.52
N LYS A 173 2.58 10.56 12.52
CA LYS A 173 2.53 12.01 12.32
C LYS A 173 3.70 12.50 11.45
N LYS A 174 4.91 11.98 11.69
CA LYS A 174 6.07 12.29 10.84
C LYS A 174 5.86 11.80 9.40
N VAL A 175 5.29 10.59 9.25
CA VAL A 175 4.91 10.06 7.94
C VAL A 175 3.91 11.00 7.26
N ALA A 176 2.82 11.38 7.93
CA ALA A 176 1.80 12.26 7.35
C ALA A 176 2.38 13.61 6.90
N GLN A 177 3.32 14.19 7.67
CA GLN A 177 4.01 15.43 7.31
C GLN A 177 4.84 15.29 6.04
N GLU A 178 5.63 14.20 5.91
CA GLU A 178 6.43 13.94 4.71
C GLU A 178 5.55 13.66 3.48
N LEU A 179 4.50 12.87 3.64
CA LEU A 179 3.56 12.60 2.55
C LEU A 179 2.84 13.88 2.10
N HIS A 180 2.46 14.75 3.03
CA HIS A 180 1.88 16.05 2.71
C HIS A 180 2.88 16.95 1.98
N ARG A 181 4.15 16.97 2.40
CA ARG A 181 5.20 17.76 1.75
C ARG A 181 5.38 17.36 0.28
N VAL A 182 5.56 16.05 0.00
CA VAL A 182 5.89 15.56 -1.35
C VAL A 182 4.70 15.51 -2.29
N LEU A 183 3.45 15.43 -1.78
CA LEU A 183 2.24 15.39 -2.60
C LEU A 183 1.96 16.77 -3.20
N LYS A 184 1.63 16.84 -4.47
CA LYS A 184 1.17 18.05 -5.13
C LYS A 184 -0.17 18.52 -4.57
N ARG A 185 -0.45 19.80 -4.61
CA ARG A 185 -1.73 20.40 -4.20
C ARG A 185 -2.89 19.89 -5.08
N GLY A 186 -4.07 19.75 -4.50
CA GLY A 186 -5.26 19.19 -5.17
C GLY A 186 -5.14 17.70 -5.51
N ARG A 187 -4.09 17.01 -5.01
CA ARG A 187 -3.86 15.58 -5.28
C ARG A 187 -4.18 14.71 -4.08
N CYS A 188 -4.31 13.40 -4.32
CA CYS A 188 -4.80 12.45 -3.33
C CYS A 188 -3.69 11.62 -2.70
N CYS A 189 -3.85 11.38 -1.40
CA CYS A 189 -3.13 10.39 -0.62
C CYS A 189 -4.11 9.35 -0.09
N SER A 190 -3.93 8.08 -0.44
CA SER A 190 -4.73 6.98 0.09
C SER A 190 -3.97 6.20 1.14
N LEU A 191 -4.69 5.77 2.18
CA LEU A 191 -4.15 5.02 3.31
C LEU A 191 -5.05 3.82 3.62
N LEU A 192 -4.53 2.60 3.42
CA LEU A 192 -5.19 1.38 3.88
C LEU A 192 -4.71 1.06 5.29
N ILE A 193 -5.63 0.91 6.23
CA ILE A 193 -5.33 0.56 7.61
C ILE A 193 -6.53 -0.12 8.28
N GLY A 194 -6.25 -1.09 9.15
CA GLY A 194 -7.27 -1.77 9.95
C GLY A 194 -7.16 -1.44 11.43
N ASP A 195 -8.19 -1.83 12.16
CA ASP A 195 -8.19 -1.79 13.62
C ASP A 195 -7.51 -3.03 14.22
N LEU A 196 -7.16 -2.90 15.48
CA LEU A 196 -6.61 -3.99 16.28
C LEU A 196 -7.60 -4.43 17.35
N ARG A 197 -7.39 -5.62 17.90
CA ARG A 197 -8.09 -6.07 19.10
C ARG A 197 -7.08 -6.44 20.17
N ARG A 198 -7.20 -5.85 21.35
CA ARG A 198 -6.40 -6.17 22.53
C ARG A 198 -7.32 -6.41 23.72
N ASN A 199 -7.11 -7.50 24.42
CA ASN A 199 -7.92 -7.91 25.60
C ASN A 199 -9.43 -7.85 25.29
N LYS A 200 -9.86 -8.39 24.13
CA LYS A 200 -11.23 -8.39 23.60
C LYS A 200 -11.80 -7.02 23.21
N HIS A 201 -11.13 -5.92 23.50
CA HIS A 201 -11.55 -4.58 23.14
C HIS A 201 -10.94 -4.13 21.79
N VAL A 202 -11.72 -3.38 21.02
CA VAL A 202 -11.23 -2.76 19.79
C VAL A 202 -10.28 -1.62 20.15
N VAL A 203 -9.11 -1.60 19.50
CA VAL A 203 -8.24 -0.44 19.42
C VAL A 203 -8.53 0.23 18.09
N PRO A 204 -9.21 1.38 18.04
CA PRO A 204 -9.63 2.03 16.78
C PRO A 204 -8.44 2.72 16.11
N LEU A 205 -7.47 1.90 15.67
CA LEU A 205 -6.21 2.38 15.10
C LEU A 205 -6.46 3.13 13.78
N GLY A 206 -7.40 2.64 12.96
CA GLY A 206 -7.76 3.27 11.69
C GLY A 206 -8.17 4.72 11.87
N PHE A 207 -9.15 4.99 12.74
CA PHE A 207 -9.59 6.36 13.02
C PHE A 207 -8.57 7.20 13.78
N SER A 208 -7.72 6.59 14.61
CA SER A 208 -6.63 7.31 15.27
C SER A 208 -5.60 7.82 14.25
N VAL A 209 -5.23 7.00 13.28
CA VAL A 209 -4.33 7.42 12.19
C VAL A 209 -5.02 8.39 11.24
N PHE A 210 -6.31 8.21 10.95
CA PHE A 210 -7.12 9.17 10.19
C PHE A 210 -7.01 10.58 10.80
N GLN A 211 -7.19 10.69 12.13
CA GLN A 211 -7.06 11.97 12.83
C GLN A 211 -5.65 12.57 12.70
N VAL A 212 -4.61 11.74 12.77
CA VAL A 212 -3.21 12.18 12.57
C VAL A 212 -3.02 12.80 11.17
N PHE A 213 -3.65 12.26 10.14
CA PHE A 213 -3.58 12.82 8.79
C PHE A 213 -4.34 14.15 8.67
N LEU A 214 -5.50 14.29 9.32
CA LEU A 214 -6.22 15.57 9.37
C LEU A 214 -5.37 16.64 10.07
N GLU A 215 -4.74 16.31 11.20
CA GLU A 215 -3.81 17.22 11.90
C GLU A 215 -2.56 17.54 11.06
N GLY A 216 -2.20 16.66 10.11
CA GLY A 216 -1.14 16.86 9.14
C GLY A 216 -1.50 17.79 7.98
N GLY A 217 -2.73 18.33 7.94
CA GLY A 217 -3.19 19.28 6.92
C GLY A 217 -3.93 18.65 5.74
N PHE A 218 -4.21 17.35 5.78
CA PHE A 218 -5.02 16.70 4.76
C PHE A 218 -6.52 16.92 4.98
N LEU A 219 -7.29 16.97 3.89
CA LEU A 219 -8.75 16.95 3.91
C LEU A 219 -9.28 15.54 3.63
N PRO A 220 -10.31 15.07 4.34
CA PRO A 220 -10.92 13.78 4.05
C PRO A 220 -11.72 13.86 2.76
N LYS A 221 -11.45 12.96 1.80
CA LYS A 221 -12.17 12.87 0.54
C LYS A 221 -13.10 11.67 0.50
N GLU A 222 -12.60 10.48 0.87
CA GLU A 222 -13.39 9.25 0.92
C GLU A 222 -13.04 8.41 2.13
N ILE A 223 -14.04 7.70 2.67
CA ILE A 223 -13.88 6.62 3.64
C ILE A 223 -14.46 5.36 3.02
N ILE A 224 -13.61 4.41 2.67
CA ILE A 224 -13.99 3.18 2.00
C ILE A 224 -13.83 2.03 2.99
N ILE A 225 -14.85 1.21 3.10
CA ILE A 225 -14.81 -0.06 3.84
C ILE A 225 -14.32 -1.15 2.89
N LYS A 226 -13.13 -1.66 3.14
CA LYS A 226 -12.58 -2.78 2.39
C LYS A 226 -12.86 -4.08 3.14
N VAL A 227 -13.72 -4.93 2.59
CA VAL A 227 -14.06 -6.23 3.17
C VAL A 227 -12.84 -7.15 3.12
N GLN A 228 -12.51 -7.81 4.24
CA GLN A 228 -11.47 -8.82 4.32
C GLN A 228 -12.00 -10.19 3.87
N HIS A 229 -11.22 -10.90 3.08
CA HIS A 229 -11.48 -12.27 2.65
C HIS A 229 -10.28 -13.15 2.97
N HIS A 230 -10.53 -14.41 3.33
CA HIS A 230 -9.50 -15.43 3.58
C HIS A 230 -8.44 -14.96 4.60
N CYS A 231 -8.87 -14.24 5.64
CA CYS A 231 -7.97 -13.74 6.66
C CYS A 231 -7.68 -14.83 7.69
N LYS A 232 -6.46 -15.38 7.66
CA LYS A 232 -6.02 -16.43 8.61
C LYS A 232 -6.21 -16.03 10.08
N GLY A 233 -6.01 -14.75 10.42
CA GLY A 233 -6.24 -14.24 11.77
C GLY A 233 -7.72 -14.39 12.17
N THR A 234 -8.64 -14.05 11.30
CA THR A 234 -10.09 -14.19 11.54
C THR A 234 -10.47 -15.66 11.70
N GLU A 235 -10.00 -16.55 10.81
CA GLU A 235 -10.30 -17.98 10.84
C GLU A 235 -9.85 -18.64 12.15
N VAL A 236 -8.66 -18.33 12.66
CA VAL A 236 -8.13 -18.85 13.92
C VAL A 236 -8.97 -18.42 15.13
N TRP A 237 -9.60 -17.23 15.07
CA TRP A 237 -10.37 -16.69 16.18
C TRP A 237 -11.85 -17.06 16.16
N ILE A 238 -12.42 -17.54 15.03
CA ILE A 238 -13.83 -17.96 14.93
C ILE A 238 -14.24 -18.88 16.10
N PRO A 239 -13.50 -19.96 16.44
CA PRO A 239 -13.90 -20.85 17.53
C PRO A 239 -13.78 -20.25 18.93
N ARG A 240 -13.12 -19.10 19.07
CA ARG A 240 -12.78 -18.47 20.36
C ARG A 240 -13.53 -17.16 20.61
N ALA A 241 -14.21 -16.64 19.60
CA ALA A 241 -14.90 -15.36 19.66
C ALA A 241 -16.35 -15.52 20.16
N ASN A 242 -16.55 -15.88 21.43
CA ASN A 242 -17.87 -16.12 21.99
C ASN A 242 -18.57 -14.82 22.46
N ASP A 243 -17.81 -13.75 22.75
CA ASP A 243 -18.31 -12.53 23.38
C ASP A 243 -17.84 -11.24 22.69
N PHE A 244 -17.29 -11.34 21.47
CA PHE A 244 -16.92 -10.21 20.65
C PHE A 244 -17.02 -10.55 19.16
N LEU A 245 -17.20 -9.52 18.31
CA LEU A 245 -17.23 -9.68 16.87
C LEU A 245 -15.81 -9.65 16.28
N LEU A 246 -15.58 -10.47 15.26
CA LEU A 246 -14.30 -10.48 14.53
C LEU A 246 -14.20 -9.25 13.62
N LEU A 247 -13.00 -8.68 13.56
CA LEU A 247 -12.71 -7.61 12.60
C LEU A 247 -12.61 -8.24 11.21
N ALA A 248 -13.54 -7.86 10.31
CA ALA A 248 -13.65 -8.42 8.97
C ALA A 248 -13.54 -7.35 7.88
N HIS A 249 -13.02 -6.19 8.22
CA HIS A 249 -12.81 -5.07 7.30
C HIS A 249 -11.55 -4.28 7.65
N GLU A 250 -11.13 -3.49 6.70
CA GLU A 250 -10.12 -2.45 6.82
C GLU A 250 -10.71 -1.15 6.29
N TYR A 251 -10.16 -0.04 6.70
CA TYR A 251 -10.49 1.26 6.14
C TYR A 251 -9.49 1.61 5.04
N LEU A 252 -10.00 2.07 3.92
CA LEU A 252 -9.20 2.74 2.91
C LEU A 252 -9.63 4.21 2.90
N PHE A 253 -8.86 5.03 3.56
CA PHE A 253 -9.06 6.47 3.58
C PHE A 253 -8.45 7.09 2.32
N VAL A 254 -9.15 8.01 1.70
CA VAL A 254 -8.61 8.86 0.66
C VAL A 254 -8.64 10.29 1.16
N PHE A 255 -7.47 10.89 1.22
CA PHE A 255 -7.29 12.29 1.60
C PHE A 255 -6.90 13.11 0.39
N GLU A 256 -7.14 14.40 0.47
CA GLU A 256 -6.69 15.38 -0.52
C GLU A 256 -5.81 16.44 0.15
N LYS A 257 -4.71 16.79 -0.50
CA LYS A 257 -3.94 17.97 -0.10
C LYS A 257 -4.66 19.22 -0.63
N PRO A 258 -4.99 20.20 0.23
CA PRO A 258 -5.68 21.41 -0.21
C PRO A 258 -4.98 22.10 -1.39
N GLU A 259 -5.74 22.70 -2.30
CA GLU A 259 -5.19 23.50 -3.40
C GLU A 259 -4.56 24.82 -2.91
N GLN A 260 -5.13 25.37 -1.85
CA GLN A 260 -4.62 26.58 -1.19
C GLN A 260 -4.14 26.24 0.22
N PRO A 261 -3.12 26.95 0.74
CA PRO A 261 -2.60 26.72 2.09
C PRO A 261 -3.63 27.05 3.17
#